data_13d6645174291d3424726c498bb1fafc
#
_entry.id   13d6645174291d3424726c498bb1fafc
#
_cell.length_a   1.000
_cell.length_b   1.000
_cell.length_c   1.000
_cell.angle_alpha   90.00
_cell.angle_beta   90.00
_cell.angle_gamma   90.00
#
_symmetry.space_group_name_H-M   'P 1'
#
loop_
_entity.id
_entity.type
_entity.pdbx_description
1 polymer ?
#
loop_
_entity_poly.entity_id
_entity_poly.type
_entity_poly.pdbx_seq_one_letter_code
_entity_poly.pdbx_strand_id
1 'polypeptide(L)'
;SDLAGIYNIGGGAEGIGRALKEVAADRKLVFIGHGLTPDTRALLIDGTMDAVITQNPQGAVMNCVRIFANLRDGREATNGVETTRSQVIFRENLP
;
A
#
# COMPACT_ATOMS: atom_id res chain seq x y z
N SER A 1 -5.13 -26.10 -8.14
CA SER A 1 -5.26 -24.74 -8.65
C SER A 1 -3.93 -24.25 -9.22
N ASP A 2 -3.99 -23.56 -10.33
CA ASP A 2 -2.81 -22.98 -10.97
C ASP A 2 -2.51 -21.56 -10.47
N LEU A 3 -3.22 -21.09 -9.45
CA LEU A 3 -3.04 -19.76 -8.90
C LEU A 3 -1.63 -19.61 -8.34
N ALA A 4 -0.88 -18.62 -8.85
CA ALA A 4 0.50 -18.38 -8.45
C ALA A 4 0.64 -17.18 -7.52
N GLY A 5 -0.31 -16.24 -7.56
CA GLY A 5 -0.23 -15.06 -6.74
C GLY A 5 -1.54 -14.29 -6.67
N ILE A 6 -1.58 -13.34 -5.74
CA ILE A 6 -2.72 -12.47 -5.49
C ILE A 6 -2.21 -11.05 -5.35
N TYR A 7 -2.85 -10.10 -6.01
CA TYR A 7 -2.64 -8.68 -5.80
C TYR A 7 -3.93 -8.06 -5.26
N ASN A 8 -3.89 -7.57 -4.04
CA ASN A 8 -5.02 -6.92 -3.39
C ASN A 8 -4.82 -5.41 -3.42
N ILE A 9 -5.66 -4.69 -4.15
CA ILE A 9 -5.53 -3.24 -4.33
C ILE A 9 -6.27 -2.43 -3.27
N GLY A 10 -6.97 -3.07 -2.35
CA GLY A 10 -7.79 -2.37 -1.37
C GLY A 10 -7.73 -2.97 0.01
N GLY A 11 -8.82 -2.84 0.75
CA GLY A 11 -8.94 -3.42 2.08
C GLY A 11 -9.11 -4.94 2.05
N GLY A 12 -9.24 -5.53 3.22
CA GLY A 12 -9.46 -6.97 3.34
C GLY A 12 -8.20 -7.82 3.34
N ALA A 13 -7.01 -7.23 3.46
CA ALA A 13 -5.76 -7.97 3.47
C ALA A 13 -5.72 -9.00 4.60
N GLU A 14 -6.27 -8.69 5.77
CA GLU A 14 -6.32 -9.62 6.89
C GLU A 14 -7.10 -10.88 6.54
N GLY A 15 -8.27 -10.71 5.91
CA GLY A 15 -9.10 -11.85 5.49
C GLY A 15 -8.42 -12.72 4.45
N ILE A 16 -7.75 -12.10 3.46
CA ILE A 16 -6.99 -12.84 2.46
C ILE A 16 -5.84 -13.59 3.11
N GLY A 17 -5.12 -12.94 4.03
CA GLY A 17 -4.02 -13.57 4.75
C GLY A 17 -4.50 -14.79 5.55
N ARG A 18 -5.62 -14.65 6.23
CA ARG A 18 -6.21 -15.76 6.99
C ARG A 18 -6.58 -16.93 6.08
N ALA A 19 -7.21 -16.64 4.94
CA ALA A 19 -7.58 -17.64 3.97
C ALA A 19 -6.35 -18.38 3.43
N LEU A 20 -5.27 -17.65 3.14
CA LEU A 20 -4.04 -18.26 2.65
C LEU A 20 -3.40 -19.20 3.68
N LYS A 21 -3.44 -18.83 4.95
CA LYS A 21 -2.92 -19.69 6.02
C LYS A 21 -3.72 -20.97 6.19
N GLU A 22 -5.03 -20.90 5.96
CA GLU A 22 -5.92 -22.06 6.13
C GLU A 22 -5.94 -22.97 4.90
N VAL A 23 -6.01 -22.39 3.70
CA VAL A 23 -6.28 -23.13 2.46
C VAL A 23 -5.01 -23.48 1.70
N ALA A 24 -3.97 -22.65 1.80
CA ALA A 24 -2.74 -22.82 1.05
C ALA A 24 -1.52 -22.93 1.97
N ALA A 25 -1.70 -23.54 3.14
CA ALA A 25 -0.64 -23.63 4.16
C ALA A 25 0.60 -24.40 3.67
N ASP A 26 0.39 -25.37 2.77
CA ASP A 26 1.46 -26.23 2.25
C ASP A 26 2.06 -25.70 0.96
N ARG A 27 1.68 -24.49 0.54
CA ARG A 27 2.06 -23.95 -0.76
C ARG A 27 2.20 -22.44 -0.67
N LYS A 28 3.29 -21.93 -1.22
CA LYS A 28 3.56 -20.50 -1.22
C LYS A 28 2.89 -19.84 -2.42
N LEU A 29 2.00 -18.90 -2.15
CA LEU A 29 1.46 -17.97 -3.14
C LEU A 29 2.09 -16.61 -2.93
N VAL A 30 2.46 -15.94 -4.02
CA VAL A 30 2.92 -14.56 -3.95
C VAL A 30 1.73 -13.67 -3.59
N PHE A 31 1.87 -12.88 -2.53
CA PHE A 31 0.79 -12.00 -2.07
C PHE A 31 1.32 -10.57 -1.98
N ILE A 32 0.76 -9.70 -2.80
CA ILE A 32 1.12 -8.28 -2.83
C ILE A 32 -0.10 -7.47 -2.43
N GLY A 33 0.07 -6.58 -1.48
CA GLY A 33 -0.99 -5.71 -1.01
C GLY A 33 -0.79 -4.26 -1.43
N HIS A 34 -1.71 -3.42 -1.02
CA HIS A 34 -1.68 -1.98 -1.29
C HIS A 34 -2.02 -1.24 -0.01
N GLY A 35 -1.13 -0.35 0.42
CA GLY A 35 -1.27 0.41 1.65
C GLY A 35 -0.60 -0.26 2.84
N LEU A 36 0.20 0.52 3.55
CA LEU A 36 0.86 0.04 4.76
C LEU A 36 -0.02 0.36 5.97
N THR A 37 -0.62 -0.67 6.52
CA THR A 37 -1.50 -0.62 7.69
C THR A 37 -0.94 -1.55 8.76
N PRO A 38 -1.44 -1.51 10.02
CA PRO A 38 -1.04 -2.52 11.00
C PRO A 38 -1.27 -3.95 10.52
N ASP A 39 -2.34 -4.20 9.77
CA ASP A 39 -2.65 -5.53 9.25
C ASP A 39 -1.65 -5.98 8.20
N THR A 40 -1.36 -5.12 7.20
CA THR A 40 -0.41 -5.48 6.14
C THR A 40 1.01 -5.57 6.69
N ARG A 41 1.37 -4.72 7.66
CA ARG A 41 2.65 -4.79 8.33
C ARG A 41 2.84 -6.14 9.03
N ALA A 42 1.82 -6.60 9.74
CA ALA A 42 1.87 -7.90 10.41
C ALA A 42 2.03 -9.05 9.41
N LEU A 43 1.36 -8.98 8.27
CA LEU A 43 1.45 -10.00 7.23
C LEU A 43 2.83 -10.00 6.54
N LEU A 44 3.47 -8.85 6.40
CA LEU A 44 4.85 -8.78 5.92
C LEU A 44 5.80 -9.42 6.91
N ILE A 45 5.63 -9.13 8.20
CA ILE A 45 6.51 -9.64 9.25
C ILE A 45 6.43 -11.16 9.34
N ASP A 46 5.23 -11.73 9.26
CA ASP A 46 5.06 -13.18 9.37
C ASP A 46 5.32 -13.93 8.06
N GLY A 47 5.56 -13.23 6.97
CA GLY A 47 5.89 -13.83 5.70
C GLY A 47 4.69 -14.25 4.84
N THR A 48 3.47 -13.99 5.28
CA THR A 48 2.28 -14.28 4.49
C THR A 48 2.20 -13.37 3.27
N MET A 49 2.52 -12.09 3.45
CA MET A 49 2.56 -11.10 2.38
C MET A 49 4.01 -10.84 1.97
N ASP A 50 4.25 -10.73 0.68
CA ASP A 50 5.60 -10.55 0.14
C ASP A 50 5.98 -9.09 0.00
N ALA A 51 5.04 -8.25 -0.42
CA ALA A 51 5.30 -6.83 -0.63
C ALA A 51 4.02 -6.02 -0.51
N VAL A 52 4.18 -4.73 -0.24
CA VAL A 52 3.09 -3.76 -0.22
C VAL A 52 3.51 -2.57 -1.06
N ILE A 53 2.62 -2.14 -1.95
CA ILE A 53 2.80 -0.90 -2.69
C ILE A 53 2.09 0.19 -1.90
N THR A 54 2.80 1.27 -1.60
CA THR A 54 2.23 2.35 -0.82
C THR A 54 2.66 3.70 -1.37
N GLN A 55 1.91 4.73 -1.00
CA GLN A 55 2.24 6.11 -1.29
C GLN A 55 2.39 6.84 0.04
N ASN A 56 3.08 7.97 0.03
CA ASN A 56 3.23 8.80 1.22
C ASN A 56 1.91 9.55 1.49
N PRO A 57 1.11 9.14 2.48
CA PRO A 57 -0.17 9.82 2.73
C PRO A 57 0.01 11.24 3.23
N GLN A 58 1.08 11.55 3.97
CA GLN A 58 1.36 12.89 4.43
C GLN A 58 1.65 13.82 3.24
N GLY A 59 2.44 13.34 2.28
CA GLY A 59 2.72 14.09 1.06
C GLY A 59 1.46 14.36 0.26
N ALA A 60 0.57 13.37 0.16
CA ALA A 60 -0.70 13.54 -0.55
C ALA A 60 -1.59 14.59 0.11
N VAL A 61 -1.69 14.56 1.45
CA VAL A 61 -2.47 15.56 2.20
C VAL A 61 -1.87 16.95 2.04
N MET A 62 -0.55 17.08 2.13
CA MET A 62 0.13 18.37 1.94
C MET A 62 -0.08 18.92 0.53
N ASN A 63 -0.10 18.06 -0.48
CA ASN A 63 -0.43 18.46 -1.85
C ASN A 63 -1.85 19.03 -1.93
N CYS A 64 -2.81 18.39 -1.27
CA CYS A 64 -4.19 18.89 -1.24
C CYS A 64 -4.26 20.28 -0.59
N VAL A 65 -3.58 20.47 0.53
CA VAL A 65 -3.53 21.77 1.21
C VAL A 65 -2.92 22.84 0.29
N ARG A 66 -1.84 22.49 -0.41
CA ARG A 66 -1.20 23.38 -1.37
C ARG A 66 -2.14 23.77 -2.50
N ILE A 67 -2.87 22.81 -3.04
CA ILE A 67 -3.84 23.07 -4.12
C ILE A 67 -4.92 24.04 -3.63
N PHE A 68 -5.50 23.81 -2.45
CA PHE A 68 -6.50 24.71 -1.90
C PHE A 68 -5.95 26.12 -1.71
N ALA A 69 -4.73 26.26 -1.18
CA ALA A 69 -4.09 27.55 -0.99
C ALA A 69 -3.85 28.25 -2.33
N ASN A 70 -3.39 27.51 -3.34
CA ASN A 70 -3.15 28.07 -4.66
C ASN A 70 -4.44 28.62 -5.27
N LEU A 71 -5.54 27.86 -5.19
CA LEU A 71 -6.83 28.28 -5.74
C LEU A 71 -7.37 29.51 -5.00
N ARG A 72 -7.22 29.56 -3.67
CA ARG A 72 -7.61 30.73 -2.88
C ARG A 72 -6.87 31.98 -3.31
N ASP A 73 -5.57 31.85 -3.60
CA ASP A 73 -4.70 32.98 -3.92
C ASP A 73 -4.66 33.31 -5.42
N GLY A 74 -5.48 32.66 -6.24
CA GLY A 74 -5.54 32.91 -7.67
C GLY A 74 -4.37 32.35 -8.47
N ARG A 75 -3.61 31.41 -7.91
CA ARG A 75 -2.49 30.75 -8.58
C ARG A 75 -2.98 29.49 -9.30
N GLU A 76 -2.13 28.94 -10.18
CA GLU A 76 -2.42 27.66 -10.77
C GLU A 76 -2.49 26.57 -9.68
N ALA A 77 -3.45 25.65 -9.81
CA ALA A 77 -3.71 24.63 -8.79
C ALA A 77 -2.46 23.81 -8.46
N THR A 78 -1.66 23.48 -9.46
CA THR A 78 -0.49 22.60 -9.29
C THR A 78 0.81 23.33 -8.96
N ASN A 79 0.76 24.64 -8.75
CA ASN A 79 1.96 25.41 -8.44
C ASN A 79 2.59 24.95 -7.13
N GLY A 80 3.82 24.44 -7.21
CA GLY A 80 4.56 23.94 -6.05
C GLY A 80 4.08 22.60 -5.52
N VAL A 81 3.20 21.91 -6.24
CA VAL A 81 2.72 20.58 -5.87
C VAL A 81 3.74 19.55 -6.34
N GLU A 82 4.16 18.68 -5.42
CA GLU A 82 5.09 17.61 -5.74
C GLU A 82 4.34 16.36 -6.20
N THR A 83 4.92 15.66 -7.17
CA THR A 83 4.36 14.39 -7.65
C THR A 83 4.44 13.34 -6.55
N THR A 84 3.31 12.70 -6.27
CA THR A 84 3.26 11.57 -5.33
C THR A 84 3.94 10.37 -5.99
N ARG A 85 4.80 9.69 -5.23
CA ARG A 85 5.53 8.51 -5.70
C ARG A 85 5.08 7.28 -4.94
N SER A 86 5.01 6.15 -5.65
CA SER A 86 4.76 4.85 -5.05
C SER A 86 6.07 4.28 -4.51
N GLN A 87 5.96 3.56 -3.40
CA GLN A 87 7.07 2.82 -2.81
C GLN A 87 6.69 1.35 -2.69
N VAL A 88 7.66 0.48 -2.82
CA VAL A 88 7.48 -0.95 -2.59
C VAL A 88 8.11 -1.29 -1.24
N ILE A 89 7.30 -1.79 -0.33
CA ILE A 89 7.73 -2.13 1.01
C ILE A 89 7.79 -3.65 1.12
N PHE A 90 8.96 -4.15 1.47
CA PHE A 90 9.20 -5.55 1.86
C PHE A 90 9.39 -5.62 3.36
N ARG A 91 9.43 -6.82 3.93
CA ARG A 91 9.73 -6.99 5.34
C ARG A 91 11.07 -6.33 5.72
N GLU A 92 12.05 -6.38 4.82
CA GLU A 92 13.41 -5.92 5.05
C GLU A 92 13.54 -4.39 5.09
N ASN A 93 12.61 -3.65 4.47
CA ASN A 93 12.65 -2.18 4.46
C ASN A 93 11.46 -1.52 5.15
N LEU A 94 10.81 -2.20 6.07
CA LEU A 94 9.73 -1.62 6.86
C LEU A 94 10.22 -0.38 7.60
N PRO A 95 9.43 0.73 7.56
CA PRO A 95 9.79 1.94 8.30
C PRO A 95 9.63 1.76 9.81
#